data_a6f8f532e9f020007b0592c90be9c385
#
_entry.id   a6f8f532e9f020007b0592c90be9c385
#
_cell.length_a   1.000
_cell.length_b   1.000
_cell.length_c   1.000
_cell.angle_alpha   90.00
_cell.angle_beta   90.00
_cell.angle_gamma   90.00
#
_symmetry.space_group_name_H-M   'P 1'
#
loop_
_entity.id
_entity.type
_entity.pdbx_description
1 polymer ?
#
loop_
_entity_poly.entity_id
_entity_poly.type
_entity_poly.pdbx_seq_one_letter_code
_entity_poly.pdbx_strand_id
1 'polypeptide(L)'
;MRASRHRPGLTLAEVIAALAVLAVFTLAIAPLTNLRPVGQSVEMSVREACAAAFRMARNKGAPSLLRLRDGRLEAVDANANVIASASAPKDGSFILAVARPAPSPGTSNVTYEAVTSLLVRPDEGSLPFRVQLKGAGETGFDFAFDPLSGEAE
;
A
#
# COMPACT_ATOMS: atom_id res chain seq x y z
N MET A 1 -49.06 40.54 -28.75
CA MET A 1 -47.98 41.14 -27.99
C MET A 1 -47.23 40.04 -27.25
N ARG A 2 -46.00 39.63 -27.67
CA ARG A 2 -45.17 38.64 -26.98
C ARG A 2 -44.20 39.40 -26.09
N ALA A 3 -44.32 39.22 -24.77
CA ALA A 3 -43.39 39.77 -23.81
C ALA A 3 -42.05 39.03 -23.93
N SER A 4 -41.02 39.72 -24.37
CA SER A 4 -39.64 39.26 -24.38
C SER A 4 -39.17 39.12 -22.92
N ARG A 5 -39.05 37.90 -22.43
CA ARG A 5 -38.40 37.64 -21.14
C ARG A 5 -36.88 37.89 -21.30
N HIS A 6 -36.42 39.04 -20.86
CA HIS A 6 -34.99 39.28 -20.64
C HIS A 6 -34.52 38.28 -19.60
N ARG A 7 -33.66 37.35 -20.00
CA ARG A 7 -32.86 36.54 -19.05
C ARG A 7 -31.73 37.45 -18.58
N PRO A 8 -31.64 37.80 -17.30
CA PRO A 8 -30.47 38.53 -16.80
C PRO A 8 -29.25 37.64 -16.98
N GLY A 9 -28.26 38.08 -17.76
CA GLY A 9 -26.97 37.46 -17.81
C GLY A 9 -26.24 37.65 -16.48
N LEU A 10 -25.43 36.66 -16.07
CA LEU A 10 -24.57 36.79 -14.90
C LEU A 10 -23.68 38.01 -15.05
N THR A 11 -23.64 38.84 -14.04
CA THR A 11 -22.76 40.00 -13.98
C THR A 11 -21.31 39.54 -13.71
N LEU A 12 -20.35 40.32 -14.17
CA LEU A 12 -18.92 40.03 -13.90
C LEU A 12 -18.63 39.87 -12.39
N ALA A 13 -19.33 40.68 -11.57
CA ALA A 13 -19.20 40.59 -10.11
C ALA A 13 -19.71 39.26 -9.54
N GLU A 14 -20.81 38.70 -10.08
CA GLU A 14 -21.33 37.38 -9.67
C GLU A 14 -20.37 36.24 -10.05
N VAL A 15 -19.74 36.32 -11.22
CA VAL A 15 -18.75 35.35 -11.67
C VAL A 15 -17.50 35.37 -10.75
N ILE A 16 -17.01 36.59 -10.43
CA ILE A 16 -15.87 36.74 -9.52
C ILE A 16 -16.22 36.22 -8.11
N ALA A 17 -17.42 36.52 -7.60
CA ALA A 17 -17.87 36.04 -6.30
C ALA A 17 -17.98 34.51 -6.28
N ALA A 18 -18.55 33.90 -7.33
CA ALA A 18 -18.62 32.44 -7.46
C ALA A 18 -17.25 31.76 -7.51
N LEU A 19 -16.29 32.34 -8.25
CA LEU A 19 -14.93 31.84 -8.31
C LEU A 19 -14.19 31.98 -6.97
N ALA A 20 -14.39 33.07 -6.25
CA ALA A 20 -13.82 33.28 -4.91
C ALA A 20 -14.35 32.22 -3.91
N VAL A 21 -15.66 31.98 -3.92
CA VAL A 21 -16.28 30.92 -3.08
C VAL A 21 -15.73 29.56 -3.46
N LEU A 22 -15.62 29.24 -4.75
CA LEU A 22 -15.04 27.95 -5.21
C LEU A 22 -13.58 27.80 -4.77
N ALA A 23 -12.78 28.86 -4.85
CA ALA A 23 -11.39 28.85 -4.41
C ALA A 23 -11.27 28.62 -2.89
N VAL A 24 -12.13 29.23 -2.07
CA VAL A 24 -12.16 28.98 -0.63
C VAL A 24 -12.58 27.55 -0.32
N PHE A 25 -13.57 27.01 -1.03
CA PHE A 25 -14.00 25.61 -0.88
C PHE A 25 -12.87 24.63 -1.27
N THR A 26 -12.18 24.87 -2.37
CA THR A 26 -11.05 24.00 -2.79
C THR A 26 -9.89 24.05 -1.80
N LEU A 27 -9.57 25.22 -1.23
CA LEU A 27 -8.55 25.36 -0.18
C LEU A 27 -8.97 24.70 1.15
N ALA A 28 -10.26 24.72 1.49
CA ALA A 28 -10.78 24.09 2.70
C ALA A 28 -10.86 22.55 2.56
N ILE A 29 -11.10 22.02 1.35
CA ILE A 29 -11.21 20.58 1.09
C ILE A 29 -9.84 19.95 0.81
N ALA A 30 -8.86 20.69 0.27
CA ALA A 30 -7.53 20.18 -0.04
C ALA A 30 -6.82 19.47 1.14
N PRO A 31 -6.85 19.97 2.39
CA PRO A 31 -6.30 19.22 3.53
C PRO A 31 -7.14 17.97 3.88
N LEU A 32 -8.44 17.93 3.57
CA LEU A 32 -9.30 16.77 3.82
C LEU A 32 -9.06 15.63 2.82
N THR A 33 -8.63 15.93 1.60
CA THR A 33 -8.28 14.91 0.61
C THR A 33 -6.90 14.30 0.87
N ASN A 34 -6.02 15.00 1.62
CA ASN A 34 -4.78 14.46 2.15
C ASN A 34 -4.94 13.73 3.50
N LEU A 35 -6.11 13.73 4.09
CA LEU A 35 -6.47 12.75 5.10
C LEU A 35 -6.48 11.40 4.39
N ARG A 36 -5.36 10.66 4.50
CA ARG A 36 -5.37 9.21 4.27
C ARG A 36 -6.64 8.72 4.94
N PRO A 37 -7.50 7.94 4.26
CA PRO A 37 -8.70 7.45 4.90
C PRO A 37 -8.28 6.87 6.24
N VAL A 38 -8.77 7.49 7.33
CA VAL A 38 -8.64 6.98 8.69
C VAL A 38 -9.35 5.65 8.66
N GLY A 39 -8.58 4.53 8.53
CA GLY A 39 -9.15 3.21 8.39
C GLY A 39 -8.63 2.37 7.23
N GLN A 40 -7.57 2.76 6.50
CA GLN A 40 -6.80 1.71 5.83
C GLN A 40 -6.24 0.84 6.96
N SER A 41 -6.83 -0.33 7.13
CA SER A 41 -6.33 -1.29 8.10
C SER A 41 -4.85 -1.51 7.78
N VAL A 42 -4.03 -1.69 8.80
CA VAL A 42 -2.60 -2.03 8.65
C VAL A 42 -2.44 -3.20 7.68
N GLU A 43 -3.40 -4.10 7.71
CA GLU A 43 -3.59 -5.22 6.80
C GLU A 43 -3.60 -4.79 5.32
N MET A 44 -4.44 -3.82 4.95
CA MET A 44 -4.53 -3.32 3.57
C MET A 44 -3.23 -2.68 3.12
N SER A 45 -2.56 -1.94 4.01
CA SER A 45 -1.26 -1.32 3.72
C SER A 45 -0.16 -2.37 3.50
N VAL A 46 -0.19 -3.49 4.25
CA VAL A 46 0.73 -4.61 4.05
C VAL A 46 0.48 -5.30 2.71
N ARG A 47 -0.79 -5.59 2.40
CA ARG A 47 -1.16 -6.19 1.09
C ARG A 47 -0.73 -5.29 -0.07
N GLU A 48 -0.94 -3.98 0.06
CA GLU A 48 -0.52 -3.01 -0.96
C GLU A 48 1.01 -2.95 -1.11
N ALA A 49 1.78 -2.95 -0.02
CA ALA A 49 3.23 -2.96 -0.07
C ALA A 49 3.76 -4.23 -0.77
N CYS A 50 3.22 -5.40 -0.42
CA CYS A 50 3.58 -6.65 -1.08
C CYS A 50 3.24 -6.61 -2.58
N ALA A 51 2.00 -6.29 -2.94
CA ALA A 51 1.58 -6.20 -4.33
C ALA A 51 2.39 -5.15 -5.14
N ALA A 52 2.78 -4.04 -4.51
CA ALA A 52 3.60 -3.00 -5.16
C ALA A 52 4.99 -3.53 -5.52
N ALA A 53 5.63 -4.31 -4.63
CA ALA A 53 6.94 -4.93 -4.92
C ALA A 53 6.86 -5.84 -6.15
N PHE A 54 5.85 -6.72 -6.22
CA PHE A 54 5.68 -7.63 -7.34
C PHE A 54 5.32 -6.91 -8.64
N ARG A 55 4.41 -5.95 -8.59
CA ARG A 55 4.08 -5.12 -9.76
C ARG A 55 5.28 -4.35 -10.28
N MET A 56 6.10 -3.80 -9.39
CA MET A 56 7.31 -3.07 -9.78
C MET A 56 8.32 -4.00 -10.47
N ALA A 57 8.61 -5.17 -9.88
CA ALA A 57 9.53 -6.14 -10.46
C ALA A 57 9.10 -6.52 -11.89
N ARG A 58 7.82 -6.86 -12.08
CA ARG A 58 7.28 -7.22 -13.41
C ARG A 58 7.30 -6.07 -14.41
N ASN A 59 6.82 -4.88 -14.01
CA ASN A 59 6.67 -3.75 -14.91
C ASN A 59 8.00 -3.15 -15.36
N LYS A 60 9.01 -3.23 -14.51
CA LYS A 60 10.34 -2.68 -14.81
C LYS A 60 11.33 -3.74 -15.31
N GLY A 61 10.99 -5.03 -15.23
CA GLY A 61 11.93 -6.12 -15.54
C GLY A 61 13.18 -6.10 -14.64
N ALA A 62 13.08 -5.51 -13.45
CA ALA A 62 14.18 -5.36 -12.49
C ALA A 62 13.75 -5.86 -11.11
N PRO A 63 14.66 -6.43 -10.33
CA PRO A 63 14.31 -6.94 -9.02
C PRO A 63 13.83 -5.82 -8.09
N SER A 64 12.89 -6.14 -7.20
CA SER A 64 12.46 -5.31 -6.10
C SER A 64 12.72 -6.02 -4.77
N LEU A 65 12.65 -5.28 -3.67
CA LEU A 65 12.94 -5.81 -2.35
C LEU A 65 11.80 -5.46 -1.40
N LEU A 66 11.28 -6.46 -0.68
CA LEU A 66 10.51 -6.25 0.53
C LEU A 66 11.46 -6.27 1.71
N ARG A 67 11.46 -5.24 2.56
CA ARG A 67 12.33 -5.18 3.74
C ARG A 67 11.58 -4.68 4.97
N LEU A 68 12.03 -5.15 6.12
CA LEU A 68 11.63 -4.61 7.42
C LEU A 68 12.67 -3.61 7.89
N ARG A 69 12.23 -2.38 8.13
CA ARG A 69 13.09 -1.33 8.66
C ARG A 69 12.29 -0.42 9.60
N ASP A 70 12.82 -0.16 10.78
CA ASP A 70 12.25 0.77 11.77
C ASP A 70 10.76 0.53 12.04
N GLY A 71 10.36 -0.76 12.19
CA GLY A 71 8.96 -1.16 12.41
C GLY A 71 8.05 -1.00 11.19
N ARG A 72 8.62 -0.83 10.00
CA ARG A 72 7.90 -0.71 8.74
C ARG A 72 8.23 -1.84 7.79
N LEU A 73 7.23 -2.30 7.06
CA LEU A 73 7.41 -3.14 5.88
C LEU A 73 7.46 -2.21 4.66
N GLU A 74 8.59 -2.20 3.96
CA GLU A 74 8.82 -1.33 2.81
C GLU A 74 9.00 -2.17 1.55
N ALA A 75 8.32 -1.78 0.48
CA ALA A 75 8.63 -2.21 -0.88
C ALA A 75 9.60 -1.21 -1.51
N VAL A 76 10.70 -1.71 -2.05
CA VAL A 76 11.82 -0.89 -2.53
C VAL A 76 12.17 -1.31 -3.96
N ASP A 77 12.43 -0.36 -4.82
CA ASP A 77 12.90 -0.62 -6.19
C ASP A 77 14.41 -0.93 -6.24
N ALA A 78 14.91 -1.25 -7.43
CA ALA A 78 16.33 -1.54 -7.67
C ALA A 78 17.28 -0.37 -7.33
N ASN A 79 16.75 0.86 -7.26
CA ASN A 79 17.50 2.06 -6.91
C ASN A 79 17.38 2.43 -5.42
N ALA A 80 16.84 1.53 -4.60
CA ALA A 80 16.58 1.72 -3.17
C ALA A 80 15.50 2.78 -2.83
N ASN A 81 14.67 3.21 -3.80
CA ASN A 81 13.55 4.09 -3.53
C ASN A 81 12.38 3.31 -2.93
N VAL A 82 11.76 3.84 -1.88
CA VAL A 82 10.57 3.25 -1.28
C VAL A 82 9.37 3.54 -2.19
N ILE A 83 8.71 2.49 -2.66
CA ILE A 83 7.55 2.54 -3.57
C ILE A 83 6.24 2.51 -2.78
N ALA A 84 6.21 1.70 -1.73
CA ALA A 84 5.08 1.56 -0.82
C ALA A 84 5.58 1.17 0.56
N SER A 85 4.85 1.48 1.60
CA SER A 85 5.20 1.09 2.96
C SER A 85 3.97 0.90 3.84
N ALA A 86 4.05 -0.07 4.77
CA ALA A 86 3.12 -0.26 5.87
C ALA A 86 3.85 -0.02 7.19
N SER A 87 3.25 0.72 8.11
CA SER A 87 3.80 0.94 9.46
C SER A 87 3.08 0.06 10.46
N ALA A 88 3.83 -0.59 11.34
CA ALA A 88 3.24 -1.29 12.47
C ALA A 88 2.60 -0.29 13.44
N PRO A 89 1.52 -0.66 14.15
CA PRO A 89 0.99 0.12 15.26
C PRO A 89 2.02 0.22 16.39
N LYS A 90 1.81 1.17 17.32
CA LYS A 90 2.78 1.45 18.41
C LYS A 90 3.19 0.23 19.22
N ASP A 91 2.23 -0.67 19.47
CA ASP A 91 2.44 -1.86 20.29
C ASP A 91 2.63 -3.14 19.46
N GLY A 92 2.85 -2.99 18.14
CA GLY A 92 2.99 -4.10 17.21
C GLY A 92 4.32 -4.10 16.47
N SER A 93 4.70 -5.26 15.99
CA SER A 93 5.86 -5.46 15.13
C SER A 93 5.55 -6.41 13.98
N PHE A 94 6.05 -6.10 12.80
CA PHE A 94 5.98 -7.02 11.67
C PHE A 94 7.06 -8.09 11.76
N ILE A 95 6.70 -9.29 11.34
CA ILE A 95 7.63 -10.39 11.07
C ILE A 95 7.44 -10.78 9.61
N LEU A 96 8.50 -10.72 8.85
CA LEU A 96 8.59 -11.27 7.51
C LEU A 96 9.26 -12.65 7.62
N ALA A 97 8.58 -13.69 7.15
CA ALA A 97 9.10 -15.05 7.24
C ALA A 97 9.03 -15.73 5.87
N VAL A 98 10.07 -16.46 5.52
CA VAL A 98 10.23 -17.15 4.22
C VAL A 98 10.19 -18.64 4.43
N ALA A 99 9.51 -19.34 3.52
CA ALA A 99 9.50 -20.80 3.51
C ALA A 99 10.89 -21.36 3.19
N ARG A 100 11.38 -22.26 4.03
CA ARG A 100 12.54 -23.08 3.71
C ARG A 100 12.09 -24.46 3.23
N PRO A 101 12.73 -25.00 2.21
CA PRO A 101 12.49 -26.39 1.83
C PRO A 101 12.84 -27.30 3.02
N ALA A 102 11.98 -28.30 3.25
CA ALA A 102 12.21 -29.27 4.31
C ALA A 102 13.54 -30.00 4.09
N PRO A 103 14.35 -30.21 5.14
CA PRO A 103 15.65 -30.83 5.02
C PRO A 103 15.63 -32.33 4.61
N SER A 104 14.47 -32.94 4.58
CA SER A 104 14.31 -34.36 4.23
C SER A 104 13.16 -34.59 3.25
N PRO A 105 13.35 -35.38 2.19
CA PRO A 105 12.26 -35.78 1.30
C PRO A 105 11.27 -36.65 2.08
N GLY A 106 10.03 -36.20 2.18
CA GLY A 106 8.92 -36.91 2.85
C GLY A 106 8.27 -36.20 4.02
N THR A 107 8.80 -35.08 4.51
CA THR A 107 8.14 -34.24 5.50
C THR A 107 7.41 -33.09 4.80
N SER A 108 6.08 -33.09 4.90
CA SER A 108 5.21 -32.03 4.33
C SER A 108 5.27 -30.70 5.12
N ASN A 109 6.08 -30.61 6.16
CA ASN A 109 6.11 -29.43 7.01
C ASN A 109 7.02 -28.35 6.43
N VAL A 110 6.40 -27.35 5.83
CA VAL A 110 7.10 -26.11 5.43
C VAL A 110 7.47 -25.35 6.69
N THR A 111 8.77 -25.15 6.90
CA THR A 111 9.27 -24.34 8.01
C THR A 111 9.48 -22.92 7.53
N TYR A 112 8.96 -21.95 8.26
CA TYR A 112 9.14 -20.51 7.96
C TYR A 112 10.23 -19.94 8.86
N GLU A 113 11.18 -19.24 8.26
CA GLU A 113 12.25 -18.54 8.97
C GLU A 113 12.08 -17.03 8.83
N ALA A 114 12.23 -16.31 9.96
CA ALA A 114 12.15 -14.86 9.98
C ALA A 114 13.37 -14.26 9.24
N VAL A 115 13.08 -13.31 8.36
CA VAL A 115 14.08 -12.57 7.57
C VAL A 115 13.81 -11.07 7.68
N THR A 116 14.84 -10.27 7.45
CA THR A 116 14.71 -8.81 7.40
C THR A 116 14.40 -8.28 6.01
N SER A 117 14.61 -9.11 4.98
CA SER A 117 14.35 -8.74 3.60
C SER A 117 14.08 -9.96 2.72
N LEU A 118 13.27 -9.73 1.68
CA LEU A 118 12.91 -10.72 0.66
C LEU A 118 13.08 -10.11 -0.72
N LEU A 119 13.85 -10.77 -1.58
CA LEU A 119 14.04 -10.37 -2.96
C LEU A 119 12.89 -10.89 -3.82
N VAL A 120 12.28 -9.99 -4.60
CA VAL A 120 11.25 -10.30 -5.59
C VAL A 120 11.87 -10.14 -6.98
N ARG A 121 11.91 -11.24 -7.75
CA ARG A 121 12.45 -11.26 -9.10
C ARG A 121 11.36 -11.09 -10.15
N PRO A 122 11.65 -10.43 -11.28
CA PRO A 122 10.65 -10.18 -12.31
C PRO A 122 10.03 -11.45 -12.92
N ASP A 123 10.84 -12.49 -13.11
CA ASP A 123 10.44 -13.72 -13.82
C ASP A 123 10.08 -14.87 -12.88
N GLU A 124 10.69 -14.92 -11.71
CA GLU A 124 10.57 -16.04 -10.78
C GLU A 124 9.69 -15.71 -9.55
N GLY A 125 9.33 -14.43 -9.37
CA GLY A 125 8.63 -13.99 -8.17
C GLY A 125 9.55 -14.00 -6.94
N SER A 126 9.11 -14.63 -5.88
CA SER A 126 9.87 -14.78 -4.63
C SER A 126 9.80 -16.21 -4.11
N LEU A 127 10.45 -16.47 -2.98
CA LEU A 127 10.13 -17.67 -2.17
C LEU A 127 8.75 -17.46 -1.52
N PRO A 128 7.99 -18.55 -1.24
CA PRO A 128 6.76 -18.45 -0.46
C PRO A 128 7.05 -17.77 0.88
N PHE A 129 6.24 -16.78 1.24
CA PHE A 129 6.50 -15.98 2.43
C PHE A 129 5.23 -15.65 3.20
N ARG A 130 5.40 -15.24 4.45
CA ARG A 130 4.35 -14.77 5.33
C ARG A 130 4.72 -13.43 5.93
N VAL A 131 3.71 -12.62 6.16
CA VAL A 131 3.82 -11.38 6.96
C VAL A 131 2.90 -11.51 8.15
N GLN A 132 3.48 -11.40 9.34
CA GLN A 132 2.75 -11.46 10.60
C GLN A 132 2.83 -10.11 11.29
N LEU A 133 1.75 -9.71 11.94
CA LEU A 133 1.74 -8.62 12.91
C LEU A 133 1.61 -9.23 14.30
N LYS A 134 2.58 -8.99 15.17
CA LYS A 134 2.59 -9.43 16.57
C LYS A 134 2.52 -8.24 17.52
N GLY A 135 1.92 -8.41 18.68
CA GLY A 135 1.91 -7.44 19.78
C GLY A 135 0.85 -6.34 19.68
N ALA A 136 0.00 -6.36 18.66
CA ALA A 136 -1.08 -5.36 18.49
C ALA A 136 -2.41 -5.75 19.17
N GLY A 137 -2.38 -6.48 20.26
CA GLY A 137 -3.57 -6.96 20.94
C GLY A 137 -4.36 -7.97 20.08
N GLU A 138 -5.69 -7.80 20.00
CA GLU A 138 -6.58 -8.69 19.21
C GLU A 138 -6.50 -8.45 17.69
N THR A 139 -5.73 -7.46 17.24
CA THR A 139 -5.63 -7.07 15.83
C THR A 139 -4.44 -7.69 15.08
N GLY A 140 -3.80 -8.69 15.68
CA GLY A 140 -2.74 -9.46 15.02
C GLY A 140 -3.25 -10.20 13.79
N PHE A 141 -2.43 -10.30 12.74
CA PHE A 141 -2.73 -11.09 11.54
C PHE A 141 -1.51 -11.91 11.11
N ASP A 142 -1.79 -12.95 10.33
CA ASP A 142 -0.78 -13.80 9.69
C ASP A 142 -1.26 -14.11 8.26
N PHE A 143 -0.62 -13.50 7.28
CA PHE A 143 -0.93 -13.72 5.87
C PHE A 143 0.15 -14.52 5.19
N ALA A 144 -0.25 -15.60 4.50
CA ALA A 144 0.54 -16.21 3.47
C ALA A 144 0.37 -15.42 2.17
N PHE A 145 1.43 -15.34 1.40
CA PHE A 145 1.42 -14.65 0.11
C PHE A 145 1.84 -15.59 -1.00
N ASP A 146 1.13 -15.52 -2.11
CA ASP A 146 1.51 -16.20 -3.33
C ASP A 146 2.88 -15.69 -3.80
N PRO A 147 3.86 -16.58 -3.98
CA PRO A 147 5.22 -16.22 -4.36
C PRO A 147 5.32 -15.64 -5.77
N LEU A 148 4.31 -15.81 -6.62
CA LEU A 148 4.30 -15.30 -7.99
C LEU A 148 3.58 -13.95 -8.11
N SER A 149 2.44 -13.80 -7.46
CA SER A 149 1.61 -12.57 -7.57
C SER A 149 1.86 -11.57 -6.46
N GLY A 150 2.27 -12.03 -5.28
CA GLY A 150 2.35 -11.21 -4.07
C GLY A 150 0.97 -10.88 -3.51
N GLU A 151 -0.06 -11.62 -3.91
CA GLU A 151 -1.40 -11.51 -3.34
C GLU A 151 -1.51 -12.35 -2.08
N ALA A 152 -2.24 -11.87 -1.08
CA ALA A 152 -2.49 -12.62 0.14
C ALA A 152 -3.53 -13.72 -0.13
N GLU A 153 -3.24 -14.91 0.36
CA GLU A 153 -4.13 -16.07 0.35
C GLU A 153 -5.15 -16.01 1.49
#